data_9059e3e5ba7449bc80a992f961d6eaaa
#
_entry.id   9059e3e5ba7449bc80a992f961d6eaaa
#
_cell.length_a   1.000
_cell.length_b   1.000
_cell.length_c   1.000
_cell.angle_alpha   90.00
_cell.angle_beta   90.00
_cell.angle_gamma   90.00
#
_symmetry.space_group_name_H-M   'P 1'
#
loop_
_entity.id
_entity.type
_entity.pdbx_description
1 polymer ?
#
loop_
_entity_poly.entity_id
_entity_poly.type
_entity_poly.pdbx_seq_one_letter_code
_entity_poly.pdbx_strand_id
1 'polypeptide(L)'
;TVRDGEVSDTDTSDTGLEELRTSLEPETITSAVRSLPGNQQLSLSHSFIPTKAKEVLDMEFFSPVMQESFTHCLGRKQDVYKLINMYFEKLNILRHPMPEDIMAQALDGVYEHNGQITETNLSKFCLVVAVVGITVLFLNVSYPELISKLELDTSQLDCDAPRRLTNVAKIACGATQNLNREDHYVILAYGILSRYYFVTGNQGRSWAAVVEMVRLAHSLGLHRDGTVFDLDPETCEQRRMIWALVYPPAQYHSLGYGCL
;
A
#
# COMPACT_ATOMS: atom_id res chain seq x y z
N THR A 1 -67.91 5.39 0.53
CA THR A 1 -67.77 5.91 -0.83
C THR A 1 -66.26 6.06 -1.10
N VAL A 2 -65.74 5.03 -1.70
CA VAL A 2 -64.35 4.94 -2.22
C VAL A 2 -64.38 5.52 -3.63
N ARG A 3 -63.47 6.39 -3.95
CA ARG A 3 -63.19 6.80 -5.32
C ARG A 3 -61.88 6.20 -5.76
N ASP A 4 -61.97 5.31 -6.73
CA ASP A 4 -60.84 4.78 -7.48
C ASP A 4 -60.22 5.88 -8.35
N GLY A 5 -58.92 6.08 -8.19
CA GLY A 5 -58.09 6.93 -9.07
C GLY A 5 -57.19 6.02 -9.86
N GLU A 6 -57.44 5.89 -11.13
CA GLU A 6 -56.54 5.25 -12.12
C GLU A 6 -55.24 5.97 -12.18
N VAL A 7 -54.14 5.24 -11.94
CA VAL A 7 -52.76 5.69 -12.25
C VAL A 7 -52.41 5.12 -13.61
N SER A 8 -52.28 6.01 -14.60
CA SER A 8 -51.78 5.67 -15.90
C SER A 8 -50.25 5.42 -15.85
N ASP A 9 -49.87 4.16 -16.04
CA ASP A 9 -48.48 3.77 -16.29
C ASP A 9 -48.02 4.40 -17.62
N THR A 10 -47.08 5.33 -17.52
CA THR A 10 -46.27 5.80 -18.67
C THR A 10 -45.03 4.96 -18.82
N ASP A 11 -45.12 3.98 -19.68
CA ASP A 11 -44.09 3.09 -20.15
C ASP A 11 -43.10 3.86 -21.05
N THR A 12 -42.05 4.48 -20.51
CA THR A 12 -41.01 5.21 -21.30
C THR A 12 -39.60 5.13 -20.70
N SER A 13 -39.19 4.03 -20.05
CA SER A 13 -37.83 3.92 -19.53
C SER A 13 -37.07 2.64 -19.91
N ASP A 14 -37.65 1.73 -20.68
CA ASP A 14 -37.01 0.43 -20.93
C ASP A 14 -36.19 0.36 -22.21
N THR A 15 -36.45 1.22 -23.19
CA THR A 15 -35.73 1.24 -24.48
C THR A 15 -34.28 1.78 -24.37
N GLY A 16 -34.00 2.68 -23.45
CA GLY A 16 -32.67 3.25 -23.27
C GLY A 16 -31.67 2.31 -22.54
N LEU A 17 -32.17 1.42 -21.74
CA LEU A 17 -31.34 0.44 -21.02
C LEU A 17 -31.02 -0.79 -21.88
N GLU A 18 -31.89 -1.18 -22.79
CA GLU A 18 -31.60 -2.24 -23.75
C GLU A 18 -30.61 -1.82 -24.84
N GLU A 19 -30.64 -0.56 -25.30
CA GLU A 19 -29.61 -0.02 -26.22
C GLU A 19 -28.25 0.07 -25.58
N LEU A 20 -28.14 0.40 -24.28
CA LEU A 20 -26.90 0.37 -23.52
C LEU A 20 -26.38 -1.06 -23.26
N ARG A 21 -27.27 -2.02 -23.10
CA ARG A 21 -26.92 -3.42 -22.90
C ARG A 21 -26.35 -4.07 -24.17
N THR A 22 -26.94 -3.80 -25.32
CA THR A 22 -26.46 -4.29 -26.64
C THR A 22 -25.12 -3.67 -27.05
N SER A 23 -24.80 -2.45 -26.60
CA SER A 23 -23.50 -1.82 -26.86
C SER A 23 -22.33 -2.35 -26.01
N LEU A 24 -22.62 -3.11 -24.94
CA LEU A 24 -21.64 -3.68 -24.01
C LEU A 24 -21.41 -5.19 -24.19
N GLU A 25 -22.04 -5.82 -25.19
CA GLU A 25 -21.79 -7.22 -25.51
C GLU A 25 -20.34 -7.42 -25.98
N PRO A 26 -19.60 -8.42 -25.42
CA PRO A 26 -18.19 -8.66 -25.77
C PRO A 26 -17.94 -8.88 -27.25
N GLU A 27 -18.92 -9.38 -27.99
CA GLU A 27 -18.84 -9.62 -29.44
C GLU A 27 -18.89 -8.31 -30.26
N THR A 28 -19.59 -7.28 -29.76
CA THR A 28 -19.66 -5.96 -30.40
C THR A 28 -18.34 -5.22 -30.28
N ILE A 29 -17.67 -5.32 -29.13
CA ILE A 29 -16.33 -4.76 -28.90
C ILE A 29 -15.30 -5.48 -29.77
N THR A 30 -15.39 -6.81 -29.89
CA THR A 30 -14.48 -7.61 -30.70
C THR A 30 -14.66 -7.35 -32.21
N SER A 31 -15.87 -7.09 -32.68
CA SER A 31 -16.14 -6.74 -34.08
C SER A 31 -15.70 -5.32 -34.43
N ALA A 32 -15.85 -4.36 -33.50
CA ALA A 32 -15.38 -2.99 -33.66
C ALA A 32 -13.84 -2.92 -33.73
N VAL A 33 -13.15 -3.75 -32.94
CA VAL A 33 -11.68 -3.83 -32.98
C VAL A 33 -11.17 -4.50 -34.27
N ARG A 34 -11.92 -5.46 -34.85
CA ARG A 34 -11.55 -6.13 -36.08
C ARG A 34 -11.81 -5.28 -37.37
N SER A 35 -12.65 -4.26 -37.28
CA SER A 35 -12.95 -3.36 -38.42
C SER A 35 -12.01 -2.16 -38.54
N LEU A 36 -11.06 -2.01 -37.63
CA LEU A 36 -10.02 -0.99 -37.76
C LEU A 36 -9.01 -1.43 -38.84
N PRO A 37 -8.72 -0.59 -39.85
CA PRO A 37 -7.74 -0.96 -40.87
C PRO A 37 -6.38 -1.21 -40.21
N GLY A 38 -5.83 -2.39 -40.48
CA GLY A 38 -4.54 -2.81 -39.93
C GLY A 38 -3.46 -1.81 -40.32
N ASN A 39 -2.86 -1.17 -39.36
CA ASN A 39 -1.72 -0.27 -39.28
C ASN A 39 -2.00 1.11 -38.65
N GLN A 40 -3.14 1.32 -38.00
CA GLN A 40 -3.16 2.31 -36.92
C GLN A 40 -2.85 1.58 -35.60
N GLN A 41 -1.55 1.30 -35.36
CA GLN A 41 -1.07 1.33 -34.01
C GLN A 41 -1.64 2.61 -33.40
N LEU A 42 -2.44 2.47 -32.36
CA LEU A 42 -2.77 3.56 -31.46
C LEU A 42 -1.45 3.99 -30.79
N SER A 43 -0.57 4.62 -31.56
CA SER A 43 0.33 5.59 -30.99
C SER A 43 -0.61 6.64 -30.42
N LEU A 44 -0.84 6.63 -29.12
CA LEU A 44 -1.30 7.80 -28.41
C LEU A 44 -0.32 8.91 -28.82
N SER A 45 -0.66 9.58 -29.91
CA SER A 45 0.16 10.67 -30.40
C SER A 45 0.18 11.67 -29.27
N HIS A 46 1.36 12.03 -28.78
CA HIS A 46 1.60 13.03 -27.75
C HIS A 46 0.90 14.38 -28.04
N SER A 47 0.32 14.54 -29.21
CA SER A 47 -0.43 15.73 -29.66
C SER A 47 -1.79 15.93 -28.99
N PHE A 48 -2.36 14.93 -28.29
CA PHE A 48 -3.65 15.06 -27.62
C PHE A 48 -3.58 15.48 -26.15
N ILE A 49 -2.38 15.47 -25.56
CA ILE A 49 -2.18 15.87 -24.18
C ILE A 49 -1.90 17.38 -24.14
N PRO A 50 -2.73 18.20 -23.47
CA PRO A 50 -2.45 19.62 -23.31
C PRO A 50 -1.05 19.82 -22.71
N THR A 51 -0.32 20.85 -23.15
CA THR A 51 1.06 21.13 -22.72
C THR A 51 1.23 21.11 -21.19
N LYS A 52 0.25 21.68 -20.47
CA LYS A 52 0.22 21.65 -18.99
C LYS A 52 0.06 20.24 -18.38
N ALA A 53 -0.70 19.36 -19.07
CA ALA A 53 -0.83 17.98 -18.61
C ALA A 53 0.45 17.18 -18.88
N LYS A 54 1.20 17.55 -19.94
CA LYS A 54 2.51 16.96 -20.21
C LYS A 54 3.53 17.35 -19.16
N GLU A 55 3.56 18.62 -18.72
CA GLU A 55 4.41 19.07 -17.62
C GLU A 55 4.10 18.33 -16.32
N VAL A 56 2.83 18.01 -16.05
CA VAL A 56 2.42 17.21 -14.87
C VAL A 56 2.81 15.74 -15.02
N LEU A 57 2.76 15.19 -16.24
CA LEU A 57 3.17 13.80 -16.52
C LEU A 57 4.70 13.63 -16.52
N ASP A 58 5.44 14.69 -16.85
CA ASP A 58 6.90 14.72 -16.80
C ASP A 58 7.42 15.03 -15.37
N MET A 59 6.52 15.25 -14.37
CA MET A 59 6.93 15.34 -12.99
C MET A 59 7.53 13.99 -12.55
N GLU A 60 8.79 14.03 -12.13
CA GLU A 60 9.43 12.89 -11.50
C GLU A 60 8.67 12.52 -10.23
N PHE A 61 7.96 11.38 -10.25
CA PHE A 61 7.19 10.88 -9.10
C PHE A 61 8.06 10.59 -7.89
N PHE A 62 9.37 10.50 -8.10
CA PHE A 62 10.36 10.32 -7.06
C PHE A 62 11.52 11.29 -7.28
N SER A 63 11.27 12.56 -6.99
CA SER A 63 12.21 13.65 -7.21
C SER A 63 13.48 13.53 -6.33
N PRO A 64 14.61 14.10 -6.74
CA PRO A 64 15.84 14.15 -5.93
C PRO A 64 15.61 14.73 -4.53
N VAL A 65 14.71 15.71 -4.40
CA VAL A 65 14.33 16.30 -3.10
C VAL A 65 13.64 15.28 -2.20
N MET A 66 12.77 14.42 -2.77
CA MET A 66 12.14 13.34 -2.01
C MET A 66 13.17 12.30 -1.59
N GLN A 67 14.09 11.92 -2.47
CA GLN A 67 15.17 10.97 -2.18
C GLN A 67 16.03 11.46 -1.02
N GLU A 68 16.43 12.73 -1.05
CA GLU A 68 17.20 13.35 0.03
C GLU A 68 16.42 13.38 1.34
N SER A 69 15.14 13.79 1.29
CA SER A 69 14.26 13.82 2.47
C SER A 69 14.08 12.43 3.08
N PHE A 70 13.92 11.38 2.27
CA PHE A 70 13.80 10.01 2.75
C PHE A 70 15.12 9.49 3.32
N THR A 71 16.24 9.79 2.69
CA THR A 71 17.58 9.40 3.14
C THR A 71 17.88 9.94 4.55
N HIS A 72 17.45 11.16 4.85
CA HIS A 72 17.69 11.78 6.15
C HIS A 72 16.67 11.39 7.25
N CYS A 73 15.62 10.65 6.90
CA CYS A 73 14.51 10.39 7.83
C CYS A 73 14.82 9.31 8.89
N LEU A 74 15.68 8.32 8.59
CA LEU A 74 15.90 7.16 9.45
C LEU A 74 17.08 7.27 10.42
N GLY A 75 18.06 8.11 10.16
CA GLY A 75 19.25 8.22 11.00
C GLY A 75 20.23 7.02 10.86
N ARG A 76 21.00 6.75 11.93
CA ARG A 76 22.07 5.73 11.87
C ARG A 76 21.49 4.30 11.90
N LYS A 77 22.09 3.39 11.10
CA LYS A 77 21.70 1.95 11.06
C LYS A 77 21.59 1.32 12.42
N GLN A 78 22.53 1.62 13.34
CA GLN A 78 22.56 1.05 14.69
C GLN A 78 21.32 1.44 15.52
N ASP A 79 20.87 2.69 15.42
CA ASP A 79 19.70 3.17 16.15
C ASP A 79 18.41 2.55 15.59
N VAL A 80 18.31 2.47 14.25
CA VAL A 80 17.19 1.78 13.58
C VAL A 80 17.16 0.30 13.95
N TYR A 81 18.31 -0.37 13.98
CA TYR A 81 18.41 -1.78 14.42
C TYR A 81 17.90 -1.98 15.85
N LYS A 82 18.28 -1.11 16.79
CA LYS A 82 17.77 -1.16 18.18
C LYS A 82 16.25 -1.01 18.24
N LEU A 83 15.69 -0.09 17.46
CA LEU A 83 14.24 0.12 17.40
C LEU A 83 13.51 -1.08 16.76
N ILE A 84 14.07 -1.69 15.73
CA ILE A 84 13.52 -2.90 15.11
C ILE A 84 13.56 -4.07 16.11
N ASN A 85 14.64 -4.26 16.86
CA ASN A 85 14.70 -5.29 17.90
C ASN A 85 13.61 -5.07 18.96
N MET A 86 13.39 -3.83 19.39
CA MET A 86 12.29 -3.50 20.30
C MET A 86 10.91 -3.81 19.69
N TYR A 87 10.73 -3.61 18.41
CA TYR A 87 9.50 -4.02 17.71
C TYR A 87 9.30 -5.54 17.85
N PHE A 88 10.31 -6.35 17.55
CA PHE A 88 10.20 -7.80 17.63
C PHE A 88 10.00 -8.30 19.07
N GLU A 89 10.66 -7.72 20.02
CA GLU A 89 10.52 -8.11 21.43
C GLU A 89 9.16 -7.73 22.04
N LYS A 90 8.58 -6.58 21.65
CA LYS A 90 7.42 -6.01 22.36
C LYS A 90 6.14 -5.94 21.51
N LEU A 91 6.23 -5.81 20.22
CA LEU A 91 5.09 -5.55 19.35
C LEU A 91 4.79 -6.70 18.38
N ASN A 92 5.81 -7.40 17.91
CA ASN A 92 5.64 -8.46 16.90
C ASN A 92 4.96 -9.73 17.44
N ILE A 93 4.84 -9.86 18.76
CA ILE A 93 4.12 -10.95 19.42
C ILE A 93 2.59 -10.84 19.28
N LEU A 94 2.09 -9.70 18.79
CA LEU A 94 0.66 -9.46 18.60
C LEU A 94 0.19 -10.17 17.35
N ARG A 95 -0.87 -10.90 17.46
CA ARG A 95 -1.80 -11.61 16.57
C ARG A 95 -1.31 -12.07 15.18
N HIS A 96 -0.42 -11.36 14.50
CA HIS A 96 0.12 -11.67 13.17
C HIS A 96 1.58 -11.21 13.13
N PRO A 97 2.50 -12.05 13.60
CA PRO A 97 3.90 -11.69 13.64
C PRO A 97 4.50 -11.59 12.23
N MET A 98 5.23 -10.52 11.99
CA MET A 98 6.02 -10.36 10.78
C MET A 98 7.27 -11.23 10.88
N PRO A 99 7.70 -11.89 9.80
CA PRO A 99 8.93 -12.67 9.78
C PRO A 99 10.18 -11.80 9.99
N GLU A 100 11.09 -12.27 10.82
CA GLU A 100 12.32 -11.52 11.13
C GLU A 100 13.28 -11.44 9.94
N ASP A 101 13.34 -12.49 9.13
CA ASP A 101 14.18 -12.58 7.91
C ASP A 101 13.78 -11.54 6.87
N ILE A 102 12.47 -11.32 6.65
CA ILE A 102 11.96 -10.28 5.73
C ILE A 102 12.39 -8.90 6.24
N MET A 103 12.28 -8.66 7.54
CA MET A 103 12.69 -7.38 8.13
C MET A 103 14.20 -7.16 8.06
N ALA A 104 14.99 -8.20 8.31
CA ALA A 104 16.45 -8.14 8.18
C ALA A 104 16.88 -7.81 6.75
N GLN A 105 16.29 -8.47 5.75
CA GLN A 105 16.51 -8.19 4.33
C GLN A 105 16.11 -6.74 3.96
N ALA A 106 15.00 -6.24 4.52
CA ALA A 106 14.58 -4.87 4.29
C ALA A 106 15.58 -3.87 4.88
N LEU A 107 16.02 -4.08 6.12
CA LEU A 107 16.99 -3.21 6.78
C LEU A 107 18.33 -3.17 6.05
N ASP A 108 18.85 -4.34 5.68
CA ASP A 108 20.11 -4.44 4.94
C ASP A 108 19.99 -3.73 3.58
N GLY A 109 18.94 -3.95 2.84
CA GLY A 109 18.72 -3.30 1.55
C GLY A 109 18.56 -1.77 1.63
N VAL A 110 18.04 -1.23 2.74
CA VAL A 110 17.98 0.23 2.95
C VAL A 110 19.37 0.82 3.16
N TYR A 111 20.27 0.11 3.87
CA TYR A 111 21.59 0.62 4.22
C TYR A 111 22.72 0.12 3.32
N GLU A 112 22.42 -0.68 2.29
CA GLU A 112 23.40 -1.24 1.37
C GLU A 112 24.22 -0.15 0.64
N HIS A 113 23.57 0.95 0.26
CA HIS A 113 24.17 2.07 -0.46
C HIS A 113 24.37 3.29 0.47
N ASN A 114 25.02 3.09 1.61
CA ASN A 114 25.23 4.14 2.63
C ASN A 114 23.93 4.79 3.15
N GLY A 115 22.82 4.06 3.10
CA GLY A 115 21.50 4.55 3.50
C GLY A 115 20.84 5.49 2.49
N GLN A 116 21.39 5.63 1.29
CA GLN A 116 20.76 6.42 0.24
C GLN A 116 19.51 5.71 -0.29
N ILE A 117 18.38 6.42 -0.27
CA ILE A 117 17.11 5.89 -0.76
C ILE A 117 17.00 6.14 -2.26
N THR A 118 16.79 5.05 -2.99
CA THR A 118 16.65 5.01 -4.45
C THR A 118 15.38 4.27 -4.83
N GLU A 119 14.99 4.29 -6.10
CA GLU A 119 13.84 3.51 -6.58
C GLU A 119 13.96 2.01 -6.27
N THR A 120 15.18 1.46 -6.22
CA THR A 120 15.42 0.02 -6.04
C THR A 120 15.24 -0.45 -4.61
N ASN A 121 15.43 0.42 -3.61
CA ASN A 121 15.26 0.07 -2.19
C ASN A 121 14.08 0.79 -1.54
N LEU A 122 13.28 1.54 -2.31
CA LEU A 122 12.16 2.32 -1.81
C LEU A 122 11.09 1.45 -1.11
N SER A 123 10.76 0.28 -1.65
CA SER A 123 9.80 -0.63 -1.05
C SER A 123 10.27 -1.15 0.33
N LYS A 124 11.55 -1.50 0.44
CA LYS A 124 12.18 -1.89 1.70
C LYS A 124 12.17 -0.73 2.71
N PHE A 125 12.46 0.48 2.23
CA PHE A 125 12.38 1.69 3.05
C PHE A 125 10.98 1.92 3.61
N CYS A 126 9.90 1.70 2.82
CA CYS A 126 8.53 1.81 3.30
C CYS A 126 8.29 0.96 4.54
N LEU A 127 8.74 -0.29 4.53
CA LEU A 127 8.58 -1.20 5.66
C LEU A 127 9.41 -0.75 6.87
N VAL A 128 10.68 -0.45 6.66
CA VAL A 128 11.59 -0.04 7.76
C VAL A 128 11.05 1.20 8.47
N VAL A 129 10.70 2.25 7.71
CA VAL A 129 10.23 3.50 8.33
C VAL A 129 8.85 3.36 8.99
N ALA A 130 7.97 2.49 8.48
CA ALA A 130 6.69 2.20 9.11
C ALA A 130 6.89 1.49 10.47
N VAL A 131 7.77 0.49 10.51
CA VAL A 131 8.11 -0.24 11.75
C VAL A 131 8.75 0.67 12.78
N VAL A 132 9.71 1.50 12.37
CA VAL A 132 10.33 2.50 13.27
C VAL A 132 9.26 3.46 13.81
N GLY A 133 8.35 3.94 12.97
CA GLY A 133 7.29 4.87 13.38
C GLY A 133 6.36 4.31 14.46
N ILE A 134 5.90 3.06 14.32
CA ILE A 134 5.04 2.42 15.33
C ILE A 134 5.83 2.09 16.59
N THR A 135 7.10 1.72 16.49
CA THR A 135 7.96 1.42 17.63
C THR A 135 8.19 2.67 18.47
N VAL A 136 8.51 3.80 17.84
CA VAL A 136 8.69 5.08 18.55
C VAL A 136 7.39 5.51 19.22
N LEU A 137 6.23 5.32 18.57
CA LEU A 137 4.94 5.59 19.23
C LEU A 137 4.78 4.76 20.51
N PHE A 138 5.07 3.46 20.43
CA PHE A 138 4.94 2.55 21.55
C PHE A 138 5.89 2.90 22.70
N LEU A 139 7.14 3.23 22.39
CA LEU A 139 8.13 3.67 23.36
C LEU A 139 7.67 4.97 24.05
N ASN A 140 7.23 5.96 23.30
CA ASN A 140 6.79 7.23 23.87
C ASN A 140 5.59 7.09 24.80
N VAL A 141 4.67 6.19 24.51
CA VAL A 141 3.43 6.00 25.28
C VAL A 141 3.60 5.03 26.44
N SER A 142 4.27 3.92 26.21
CA SER A 142 4.29 2.79 27.17
C SER A 142 5.58 2.64 27.93
N TYR A 143 6.71 3.08 27.37
CA TYR A 143 8.03 2.84 27.96
C TYR A 143 9.00 4.02 27.74
N PRO A 144 8.67 5.24 28.19
CA PRO A 144 9.51 6.40 27.97
C PRO A 144 10.91 6.26 28.61
N GLU A 145 11.02 5.49 29.68
CA GLU A 145 12.29 5.19 30.34
C GLU A 145 13.23 4.31 29.50
N LEU A 146 12.71 3.54 28.54
CA LEU A 146 13.55 2.73 27.65
C LEU A 146 14.27 3.57 26.61
N ILE A 147 13.72 4.71 26.22
CA ILE A 147 14.35 5.62 25.23
C ILE A 147 15.73 6.05 25.74
N SER A 148 15.83 6.43 27.02
CA SER A 148 17.10 6.82 27.62
C SER A 148 18.08 5.65 27.77
N LYS A 149 17.58 4.43 28.04
CA LYS A 149 18.40 3.22 28.19
C LYS A 149 18.94 2.69 26.84
N LEU A 150 18.24 2.95 25.74
CA LEU A 150 18.67 2.51 24.42
C LEU A 150 19.81 3.35 23.84
N GLU A 151 20.20 4.44 24.51
CA GLU A 151 21.26 5.35 24.03
C GLU A 151 21.06 5.73 22.56
N LEU A 152 19.81 6.05 22.21
CA LEU A 152 19.45 6.49 20.86
C LEU A 152 19.83 7.96 20.67
N ASP A 153 20.13 8.32 19.41
CA ASP A 153 20.17 9.72 19.05
C ASP A 153 18.73 10.28 19.08
N THR A 154 18.38 10.89 20.21
CA THR A 154 17.03 11.40 20.47
C THR A 154 16.71 12.71 19.75
N SER A 155 17.67 13.29 19.03
CA SER A 155 17.47 14.57 18.33
C SER A 155 16.30 14.56 17.34
N GLN A 156 15.94 13.40 16.82
CA GLN A 156 14.82 13.20 15.87
C GLN A 156 13.63 12.43 16.46
N LEU A 157 13.71 11.99 17.72
CA LEU A 157 12.70 11.14 18.37
C LEU A 157 11.78 11.93 19.32
N ASP A 158 11.37 13.12 18.92
CA ASP A 158 10.38 13.93 19.65
C ASP A 158 8.98 13.28 19.66
N CYS A 159 8.04 13.91 20.37
CA CYS A 159 6.66 13.42 20.47
C CYS A 159 5.93 13.35 19.12
N ASP A 160 6.35 14.13 18.13
CA ASP A 160 5.78 14.13 16.76
C ASP A 160 6.47 13.15 15.81
N ALA A 161 7.58 12.54 16.20
CA ALA A 161 8.34 11.61 15.36
C ALA A 161 7.49 10.45 14.84
N PRO A 162 6.63 9.78 15.63
CA PRO A 162 5.79 8.69 15.13
C PRO A 162 4.90 9.14 13.97
N ARG A 163 4.32 10.33 14.08
CA ARG A 163 3.45 10.90 13.05
C ARG A 163 4.23 11.28 11.79
N ARG A 164 5.42 11.86 11.95
CA ARG A 164 6.29 12.20 10.80
C ARG A 164 6.73 10.94 10.06
N LEU A 165 7.26 9.95 10.78
CA LEU A 165 7.73 8.68 10.20
C LEU A 165 6.63 7.93 9.47
N THR A 166 5.44 7.80 10.07
CA THR A 166 4.31 7.11 9.42
C THR A 166 3.75 7.88 8.23
N ASN A 167 3.80 9.21 8.23
CA ASN A 167 3.46 10.00 7.04
C ASN A 167 4.50 9.80 5.92
N VAL A 168 5.79 9.76 6.25
CA VAL A 168 6.85 9.43 5.29
C VAL A 168 6.64 8.04 4.71
N ALA A 169 6.35 7.02 5.55
CA ALA A 169 6.03 5.68 5.09
C ALA A 169 4.87 5.67 4.08
N LYS A 170 3.79 6.39 4.40
CA LYS A 170 2.63 6.49 3.51
C LYS A 170 2.97 7.16 2.17
N ILE A 171 3.74 8.24 2.19
CA ILE A 171 4.18 8.94 0.97
C ILE A 171 5.08 8.03 0.15
N ALA A 172 6.02 7.32 0.79
CA ALA A 172 6.91 6.37 0.13
C ALA A 172 6.12 5.20 -0.52
N CYS A 173 5.11 4.65 0.16
CA CYS A 173 4.23 3.64 -0.43
C CYS A 173 3.48 4.16 -1.68
N GLY A 174 3.01 5.42 -1.66
CA GLY A 174 2.43 6.04 -2.85
C GLY A 174 3.44 6.22 -3.99
N ALA A 175 4.69 6.55 -3.67
CA ALA A 175 5.75 6.65 -4.67
C ALA A 175 6.09 5.30 -5.31
N THR A 176 6.11 4.19 -4.54
CA THR A 176 6.32 2.85 -5.12
C THR A 176 5.21 2.47 -6.10
N GLN A 177 3.97 2.86 -5.82
CA GLN A 177 2.84 2.64 -6.73
C GLN A 177 3.04 3.39 -8.05
N ASN A 178 3.38 4.67 -7.99
CA ASN A 178 3.60 5.49 -9.19
C ASN A 178 4.78 4.98 -10.05
N LEU A 179 5.79 4.38 -9.42
CA LEU A 179 6.96 3.79 -10.08
C LEU A 179 6.73 2.34 -10.56
N ASN A 180 5.56 1.75 -10.29
CA ASN A 180 5.28 0.31 -10.50
C ASN A 180 6.34 -0.59 -9.82
N ARG A 181 6.78 -0.21 -8.60
CA ARG A 181 7.77 -0.92 -7.78
C ARG A 181 7.14 -1.52 -6.52
N GLU A 182 5.84 -1.76 -6.55
CA GLU A 182 5.12 -2.38 -5.45
C GLU A 182 5.50 -3.86 -5.31
N ASP A 183 5.80 -4.28 -4.09
CA ASP A 183 6.14 -5.66 -3.74
C ASP A 183 5.59 -6.04 -2.35
N HIS A 184 6.03 -7.17 -1.83
CA HIS A 184 5.59 -7.66 -0.54
C HIS A 184 6.02 -6.77 0.65
N TYR A 185 7.11 -6.02 0.56
CA TYR A 185 7.52 -5.06 1.59
C TYR A 185 6.49 -3.95 1.75
N VAL A 186 5.92 -3.47 0.63
CA VAL A 186 4.87 -2.44 0.64
C VAL A 186 3.57 -2.98 1.27
N ILE A 187 3.22 -4.24 1.01
CA ILE A 187 2.08 -4.92 1.66
C ILE A 187 2.25 -4.89 3.18
N LEU A 188 3.42 -5.31 3.66
CA LEU A 188 3.73 -5.34 5.09
C LEU A 188 3.75 -3.93 5.69
N ALA A 189 4.28 -2.95 4.97
CA ALA A 189 4.26 -1.55 5.39
C ALA A 189 2.82 -1.04 5.60
N TYR A 190 1.90 -1.31 4.68
CA TYR A 190 0.48 -0.97 4.86
C TYR A 190 -0.14 -1.70 6.06
N GLY A 191 0.25 -2.95 6.33
CA GLY A 191 -0.17 -3.68 7.53
C GLY A 191 0.27 -2.98 8.82
N ILE A 192 1.51 -2.48 8.88
CA ILE A 192 2.03 -1.70 10.02
C ILE A 192 1.33 -0.33 10.12
N LEU A 193 1.14 0.38 9.01
CA LEU A 193 0.41 1.65 8.97
C LEU A 193 -1.04 1.49 9.45
N SER A 194 -1.71 0.41 9.06
CA SER A 194 -3.05 0.09 9.55
C SER A 194 -3.08 -0.03 11.08
N ARG A 195 -2.13 -0.76 11.67
CA ARG A 195 -2.01 -0.90 13.12
C ARG A 195 -1.73 0.46 13.80
N TYR A 196 -0.82 1.25 13.24
CA TYR A 196 -0.54 2.60 13.75
C TYR A 196 -1.80 3.47 13.79
N TYR A 197 -2.55 3.52 12.69
CA TYR A 197 -3.78 4.31 12.61
C TYR A 197 -4.87 3.76 13.53
N PHE A 198 -4.94 2.46 13.71
CA PHE A 198 -5.89 1.83 14.63
C PHE A 198 -5.61 2.25 16.08
N VAL A 199 -4.37 2.13 16.56
CA VAL A 199 -4.01 2.47 17.96
C VAL A 199 -4.05 3.98 18.22
N THR A 200 -3.90 4.82 17.20
CA THR A 200 -4.05 6.27 17.31
C THR A 200 -5.51 6.75 17.14
N GLY A 201 -6.48 5.81 17.06
CA GLY A 201 -7.90 6.14 16.95
C GLY A 201 -8.37 6.59 15.57
N ASN A 202 -7.52 6.53 14.55
CA ASN A 202 -7.86 6.97 13.20
C ASN A 202 -8.39 5.80 12.34
N GLN A 203 -9.60 5.36 12.66
CA GLN A 203 -10.25 4.20 12.04
C GLN A 203 -10.32 4.29 10.52
N GLY A 204 -10.70 5.46 9.97
CA GLY A 204 -10.82 5.64 8.52
C GLY A 204 -9.50 5.45 7.78
N ARG A 205 -8.39 5.94 8.33
CA ARG A 205 -7.05 5.72 7.75
C ARG A 205 -6.59 4.28 7.94
N SER A 206 -6.93 3.65 9.06
CA SER A 206 -6.65 2.23 9.29
C SER A 206 -7.31 1.38 8.23
N TRP A 207 -8.60 1.60 7.97
CA TRP A 207 -9.33 0.91 6.90
C TRP A 207 -8.73 1.15 5.52
N ALA A 208 -8.43 2.40 5.17
CA ALA A 208 -7.80 2.74 3.89
C ALA A 208 -6.46 1.99 3.69
N ALA A 209 -5.63 1.88 4.73
CA ALA A 209 -4.39 1.13 4.66
C ALA A 209 -4.62 -0.39 4.45
N VAL A 210 -5.65 -0.97 5.09
CA VAL A 210 -6.03 -2.37 4.85
C VAL A 210 -6.52 -2.59 3.42
N VAL A 211 -7.32 -1.68 2.87
CA VAL A 211 -7.79 -1.76 1.48
C VAL A 211 -6.63 -1.78 0.50
N GLU A 212 -5.64 -0.88 0.68
CA GLU A 212 -4.44 -0.88 -0.17
C GLU A 212 -3.61 -2.15 -0.01
N MET A 213 -3.46 -2.66 1.22
CA MET A 213 -2.78 -3.93 1.49
C MET A 213 -3.45 -5.09 0.74
N VAL A 214 -4.78 -5.18 0.77
CA VAL A 214 -5.56 -6.24 0.09
C VAL A 214 -5.49 -6.07 -1.43
N ARG A 215 -5.66 -4.86 -1.95
CA ARG A 215 -5.53 -4.55 -3.38
C ARG A 215 -4.19 -5.06 -3.91
N LEU A 216 -3.12 -4.69 -3.22
CA LEU A 216 -1.76 -5.04 -3.62
C LEU A 216 -1.50 -6.55 -3.53
N ALA A 217 -1.97 -7.20 -2.47
CA ALA A 217 -1.86 -8.65 -2.33
C ALA A 217 -2.58 -9.40 -3.47
N HIS A 218 -3.73 -8.91 -3.93
CA HIS A 218 -4.42 -9.46 -5.09
C HIS A 218 -3.67 -9.18 -6.39
N SER A 219 -3.14 -7.96 -6.60
CA SER A 219 -2.38 -7.62 -7.81
C SER A 219 -1.10 -8.44 -7.96
N LEU A 220 -0.45 -8.79 -6.84
CA LEU A 220 0.70 -9.69 -6.81
C LEU A 220 0.30 -11.18 -6.83
N GLY A 221 -0.99 -11.48 -6.92
CA GLY A 221 -1.51 -12.84 -7.00
C GLY A 221 -1.31 -13.68 -5.73
N LEU A 222 -1.12 -13.06 -4.55
CA LEU A 222 -0.87 -13.79 -3.30
C LEU A 222 -2.07 -14.63 -2.83
N HIS A 223 -3.28 -14.29 -3.27
CA HIS A 223 -4.51 -15.07 -3.02
C HIS A 223 -4.52 -16.45 -3.70
N ARG A 224 -3.58 -16.68 -4.63
CA ARG A 224 -3.40 -17.95 -5.35
C ARG A 224 -2.16 -18.64 -4.85
N ASP A 225 -2.23 -19.95 -4.65
CA ASP A 225 -1.08 -20.74 -4.22
C ASP A 225 0.06 -20.67 -5.26
N GLY A 226 1.30 -20.52 -4.78
CA GLY A 226 2.49 -20.40 -5.64
C GLY A 226 2.75 -21.61 -6.53
N THR A 227 2.28 -22.79 -6.14
CA THR A 227 2.39 -24.01 -6.94
C THR A 227 1.67 -23.91 -8.29
N VAL A 228 0.63 -23.08 -8.39
CA VAL A 228 -0.09 -22.82 -9.66
C VAL A 228 0.80 -22.09 -10.68
N PHE A 229 1.85 -21.44 -10.21
CA PHE A 229 2.80 -20.66 -11.02
C PHE A 229 4.16 -21.35 -11.17
N ASP A 230 4.27 -22.63 -10.80
CA ASP A 230 5.52 -23.42 -10.82
C ASP A 230 6.67 -22.74 -10.05
N LEU A 231 6.34 -22.03 -8.95
CA LEU A 231 7.33 -21.40 -8.09
C LEU A 231 8.00 -22.44 -7.20
N ASP A 232 9.25 -22.17 -6.81
CA ASP A 232 9.96 -23.01 -5.86
C ASP A 232 9.28 -23.06 -4.48
N PRO A 233 9.52 -24.11 -3.68
CA PRO A 233 8.83 -24.32 -2.40
C PRO A 233 9.04 -23.20 -1.39
N GLU A 234 10.21 -22.57 -1.36
CA GLU A 234 10.54 -21.48 -0.43
C GLU A 234 9.74 -20.23 -0.78
N THR A 235 9.72 -19.86 -2.06
CA THR A 235 8.88 -18.75 -2.56
C THR A 235 7.39 -19.01 -2.32
N CYS A 236 6.91 -20.25 -2.51
CA CYS A 236 5.53 -20.63 -2.22
C CYS A 236 5.20 -20.39 -0.74
N GLU A 237 6.07 -20.81 0.17
CA GLU A 237 5.85 -20.67 1.61
C GLU A 237 5.88 -19.20 2.03
N GLN A 238 6.83 -18.42 1.52
CA GLN A 238 6.88 -16.96 1.76
C GLN A 238 5.58 -16.27 1.31
N ARG A 239 5.04 -16.62 0.14
CA ARG A 239 3.77 -16.09 -0.37
C ARG A 239 2.59 -16.44 0.54
N ARG A 240 2.49 -17.72 0.98
CA ARG A 240 1.45 -18.16 1.93
C ARG A 240 1.51 -17.40 3.24
N MET A 241 2.72 -17.22 3.77
CA MET A 241 2.95 -16.49 5.00
C MET A 241 2.50 -15.03 4.90
N ILE A 242 2.87 -14.33 3.80
CA ILE A 242 2.44 -12.95 3.58
C ILE A 242 0.91 -12.88 3.41
N TRP A 243 0.30 -13.80 2.66
CA TRP A 243 -1.15 -13.87 2.52
C TRP A 243 -1.85 -14.08 3.87
N ALA A 244 -1.29 -14.94 4.73
CA ALA A 244 -1.80 -15.15 6.08
C ALA A 244 -1.74 -13.88 6.96
N LEU A 245 -0.82 -12.96 6.69
CA LEU A 245 -0.75 -11.65 7.37
C LEU A 245 -1.80 -10.66 6.83
N VAL A 246 -2.20 -10.79 5.57
CA VAL A 246 -3.16 -9.89 4.90
C VAL A 246 -4.61 -10.24 5.25
N TYR A 247 -4.94 -11.51 5.24
CA TYR A 247 -6.32 -11.99 5.30
C TYR A 247 -7.06 -11.61 6.61
N PRO A 248 -6.51 -11.86 7.82
CA PRO A 248 -7.22 -11.58 9.06
C PRO A 248 -7.51 -10.10 9.32
N PRO A 249 -6.56 -9.15 9.10
CA PRO A 249 -6.88 -7.73 9.20
C PRO A 249 -8.00 -7.30 8.24
N ALA A 250 -7.99 -7.82 7.01
CA ALA A 250 -9.02 -7.54 6.03
C ALA A 250 -10.41 -7.96 6.54
N GLN A 251 -10.55 -9.18 7.04
CA GLN A 251 -11.81 -9.66 7.61
C GLN A 251 -12.24 -8.87 8.84
N TYR A 252 -11.33 -8.63 9.77
CA TYR A 252 -11.64 -7.88 10.99
C TYR A 252 -12.20 -6.48 10.69
N HIS A 253 -11.56 -5.76 9.78
CA HIS A 253 -12.03 -4.44 9.38
C HIS A 253 -13.33 -4.50 8.59
N SER A 254 -13.49 -5.48 7.68
CA SER A 254 -14.75 -5.67 6.93
C SER A 254 -15.92 -5.90 7.86
N LEU A 255 -15.78 -6.74 8.89
CA LEU A 255 -16.78 -6.96 9.92
C LEU A 255 -17.09 -5.68 10.71
N GLY A 256 -16.07 -4.94 11.11
CA GLY A 256 -16.20 -3.69 11.87
C GLY A 256 -16.94 -2.59 11.10
N TYR A 257 -16.82 -2.56 9.78
CA TYR A 257 -17.48 -1.58 8.89
C TYR A 257 -18.76 -2.13 8.24
N GLY A 258 -19.13 -3.38 8.50
CA GLY A 258 -20.31 -4.00 7.88
C GLY A 258 -20.17 -4.23 6.36
N CYS A 259 -18.96 -4.31 5.86
CA CYS A 259 -18.62 -4.55 4.46
C CYS A 259 -18.27 -6.04 4.29
N LEU A 260 -19.28 -6.90 4.17
CA LEU A 260 -19.11 -8.34 3.88
C LEU A 260 -19.40 -8.63 2.42
#